data_14f7cb5e3fb44da1c0fc09442ca54b7d
#
_entry.id   14f7cb5e3fb44da1c0fc09442ca54b7d
#
_cell.length_a   1.000
_cell.length_b   1.000
_cell.length_c   1.000
_cell.angle_alpha   90.00
_cell.angle_beta   90.00
_cell.angle_gamma   90.00
#
_symmetry.space_group_name_H-M   'P 1'
#
loop_
_entity.id
_entity.type
_entity.pdbx_description
1 polymer ?
#
loop_
_entity_poly.entity_id
_entity_poly.type
_entity_poly.pdbx_seq_one_letter_code
_entity_poly.pdbx_strand_id
1 'polypeptide(L)'
;MSFAQTLDSGAHYVVEHDTHYAYRVPVSQSWQLAHLTPRELPWQQVVSHAIRIEPVPDERHDARDAFGNGTTHFGLHGPHPLLHVGMACEVVVGDRPDPRGTAGVAWEAVRDALREVPLLDGLVPVRMAEPSALVPWSEAARAWATPTFRNGRDWLESVCELMRRIHDEFEFEPGATTVTTSVDEVLEHKSGVCQDFAHVMLAALRGHGLPARYMSGYLLTDPPPGKPRLLGVDASHAWVAAWSPQHGWVEFDPTNDTLADRRHITLAWGGDFAHVVPLRGVILGGRGQTMKVEVSVIPREEPASR
;
A
#
# COMPACT_ATOMS: atom_id res chain seq x y z
N MET A 1 -4.23 -12.48 23.78
CA MET A 1 -5.58 -12.64 23.19
C MET A 1 -5.46 -13.62 22.03
N SER A 2 -6.39 -14.55 21.89
CA SER A 2 -6.38 -15.52 20.79
C SER A 2 -6.70 -14.81 19.47
N PHE A 3 -6.10 -15.27 18.37
CA PHE A 3 -6.30 -14.80 16.99
C PHE A 3 -7.78 -14.64 16.60
N ALA A 4 -8.65 -15.56 17.07
CA ALA A 4 -10.08 -15.52 16.83
C ALA A 4 -10.79 -14.33 17.51
N GLN A 5 -10.36 -13.91 18.70
CA GLN A 5 -11.03 -12.82 19.46
C GLN A 5 -10.83 -11.42 18.87
N THR A 6 -9.75 -11.21 18.09
CA THR A 6 -9.45 -9.90 17.47
C THR A 6 -10.37 -9.63 16.27
N LEU A 7 -10.91 -10.67 15.64
CA LEU A 7 -11.77 -10.57 14.45
C LEU A 7 -13.26 -10.61 14.79
N ASP A 8 -13.67 -11.16 15.95
CA ASP A 8 -15.08 -11.23 16.38
C ASP A 8 -15.73 -9.84 16.56
N SER A 9 -14.91 -8.78 16.74
CA SER A 9 -15.35 -7.39 16.82
C SER A 9 -14.73 -6.52 15.72
N GLY A 10 -14.30 -7.12 14.61
CA GLY A 10 -13.69 -6.44 13.49
C GLY A 10 -14.67 -5.61 12.67
N ALA A 11 -14.19 -4.60 11.97
CA ALA A 11 -14.98 -3.85 11.02
C ALA A 11 -15.14 -4.66 9.71
N HIS A 12 -16.39 -4.81 9.25
CA HIS A 12 -16.72 -5.55 8.04
C HIS A 12 -16.85 -4.63 6.84
N TYR A 13 -16.20 -5.00 5.73
CA TYR A 13 -16.23 -4.22 4.50
C TYR A 13 -16.53 -5.09 3.29
N VAL A 14 -17.31 -4.55 2.36
CA VAL A 14 -17.32 -4.95 0.95
C VAL A 14 -16.48 -3.95 0.19
N VAL A 15 -15.53 -4.44 -0.58
CA VAL A 15 -14.68 -3.61 -1.43
C VAL A 15 -14.90 -4.00 -2.88
N GLU A 16 -15.12 -3.00 -3.72
CA GLU A 16 -15.19 -3.14 -5.17
C GLU A 16 -14.13 -2.26 -5.81
N HIS A 17 -13.38 -2.80 -6.76
CA HIS A 17 -12.36 -2.08 -7.51
C HIS A 17 -12.48 -2.46 -8.98
N ASP A 18 -12.85 -1.49 -9.81
CA ASP A 18 -13.02 -1.65 -11.24
C ASP A 18 -12.00 -0.82 -12.00
N THR A 19 -11.27 -1.45 -12.91
CA THR A 19 -10.36 -0.79 -13.84
C THR A 19 -10.84 -1.02 -15.26
N HIS A 20 -11.15 0.07 -15.97
CA HIS A 20 -11.61 0.06 -17.35
C HIS A 20 -10.57 0.69 -18.27
N TYR A 21 -10.12 -0.07 -19.26
CA TYR A 21 -9.35 0.46 -20.38
C TYR A 21 -10.19 0.50 -21.65
N ALA A 22 -10.10 1.61 -22.38
CA ALA A 22 -10.65 1.73 -23.72
C ALA A 22 -9.54 2.15 -24.68
N TYR A 23 -9.43 1.46 -25.80
CA TYR A 23 -8.42 1.67 -26.82
C TYR A 23 -9.07 2.17 -28.10
N ARG A 24 -8.65 3.34 -28.60
CA ARG A 24 -9.16 3.89 -29.86
C ARG A 24 -8.84 3.01 -31.08
N VAL A 25 -7.67 2.38 -31.05
CA VAL A 25 -7.27 1.30 -31.95
C VAL A 25 -7.21 0.02 -31.12
N PRO A 26 -7.89 -1.06 -31.51
CA PRO A 26 -7.88 -2.30 -30.71
C PRO A 26 -6.46 -2.80 -30.44
N VAL A 27 -6.25 -3.31 -29.22
CA VAL A 27 -5.07 -4.10 -28.86
C VAL A 27 -5.19 -5.44 -29.52
N SER A 28 -4.13 -5.95 -30.14
CA SER A 28 -4.12 -7.26 -30.78
C SER A 28 -3.87 -8.40 -29.79
N GLN A 29 -3.02 -8.17 -28.81
CA GLN A 29 -2.70 -9.09 -27.71
C GLN A 29 -2.28 -8.30 -26.48
N SER A 30 -2.54 -8.88 -25.29
CA SER A 30 -2.06 -8.31 -24.03
C SER A 30 -1.72 -9.38 -23.01
N TRP A 31 -0.72 -9.09 -22.17
CA TRP A 31 -0.36 -9.86 -20.98
C TRP A 31 -0.40 -8.93 -19.79
N GLN A 32 -1.14 -9.32 -18.78
CA GLN A 32 -1.45 -8.49 -17.62
C GLN A 32 -1.06 -9.20 -16.32
N LEU A 33 -0.72 -8.39 -15.33
CA LEU A 33 -0.48 -8.80 -13.95
C LEU A 33 -1.31 -7.92 -13.03
N ALA A 34 -2.18 -8.54 -12.22
CA ALA A 34 -2.97 -7.84 -11.22
C ALA A 34 -2.52 -8.20 -9.79
N HIS A 35 -2.39 -7.18 -8.92
CA HIS A 35 -2.25 -7.30 -7.45
C HIS A 35 -3.57 -6.84 -6.81
N LEU A 36 -4.63 -7.61 -6.99
CA LEU A 36 -5.98 -7.27 -6.52
C LEU A 36 -6.53 -8.30 -5.53
N THR A 37 -5.67 -9.18 -5.01
CA THR A 37 -6.05 -10.20 -4.02
C THR A 37 -5.70 -9.70 -2.62
N PRO A 38 -6.68 -9.43 -1.74
CA PRO A 38 -6.43 -9.00 -0.37
C PRO A 38 -5.61 -10.05 0.40
N ARG A 39 -4.80 -9.59 1.33
CA ARG A 39 -3.95 -10.48 2.15
C ARG A 39 -4.72 -11.01 3.35
N GLU A 40 -4.45 -12.25 3.72
CA GLU A 40 -4.74 -12.79 5.05
C GLU A 40 -3.66 -12.31 6.03
N LEU A 41 -4.08 -11.65 7.11
CA LEU A 41 -3.20 -11.10 8.14
C LEU A 41 -3.75 -11.40 9.53
N PRO A 42 -2.94 -11.32 10.59
CA PRO A 42 -3.42 -11.48 11.95
C PRO A 42 -4.62 -10.60 12.34
N TRP A 43 -4.76 -9.48 11.68
CA TRP A 43 -5.83 -8.50 11.87
C TRP A 43 -6.74 -8.31 10.65
N GLN A 44 -6.57 -9.12 9.60
CA GLN A 44 -7.41 -9.03 8.40
C GLN A 44 -7.78 -10.42 7.88
N GLN A 45 -9.05 -10.73 7.85
CA GLN A 45 -9.60 -11.96 7.29
C GLN A 45 -10.31 -11.67 5.96
N VAL A 46 -10.03 -12.47 4.96
CA VAL A 46 -10.73 -12.41 3.65
C VAL A 46 -11.88 -13.42 3.68
N VAL A 47 -13.12 -12.91 3.76
CA VAL A 47 -14.33 -13.75 3.79
C VAL A 47 -14.65 -14.27 2.40
N SER A 48 -14.54 -13.41 1.39
CA SER A 48 -14.71 -13.77 -0.01
C SER A 48 -13.87 -12.86 -0.91
N HIS A 49 -13.49 -13.38 -2.08
CA HIS A 49 -12.73 -12.64 -3.08
C HIS A 49 -12.98 -13.20 -4.48
N ALA A 50 -13.19 -12.33 -5.45
CA ALA A 50 -13.33 -12.67 -6.84
C ALA A 50 -12.70 -11.61 -7.75
N ILE A 51 -12.02 -12.04 -8.80
CA ILE A 51 -11.54 -11.18 -9.90
C ILE A 51 -12.28 -11.59 -11.17
N ARG A 52 -12.96 -10.61 -11.77
CA ARG A 52 -13.64 -10.71 -13.07
C ARG A 52 -12.82 -9.98 -14.12
N ILE A 53 -12.66 -10.59 -15.28
CA ILE A 53 -11.88 -10.06 -16.40
C ILE A 53 -12.73 -10.15 -17.65
N GLU A 54 -12.89 -9.04 -18.36
CA GLU A 54 -13.65 -8.93 -19.61
C GLU A 54 -12.85 -8.16 -20.67
N PRO A 55 -12.61 -8.77 -21.84
CA PRO A 55 -13.04 -10.08 -22.30
C PRO A 55 -12.50 -11.22 -21.45
N VAL A 56 -13.17 -12.39 -21.51
CA VAL A 56 -12.65 -13.58 -20.81
C VAL A 56 -11.25 -13.90 -21.33
N PRO A 57 -10.24 -14.01 -20.46
CA PRO A 57 -8.86 -14.24 -20.87
C PRO A 57 -8.68 -15.65 -21.46
N ASP A 58 -7.80 -15.75 -22.47
CA ASP A 58 -7.41 -17.03 -23.06
C ASP A 58 -6.59 -17.90 -22.09
N GLU A 59 -5.83 -17.23 -21.22
CA GLU A 59 -5.07 -17.88 -20.15
C GLU A 59 -5.13 -17.05 -18.86
N ARG A 60 -5.17 -17.75 -17.72
CA ARG A 60 -5.13 -17.15 -16.38
C ARG A 60 -4.37 -18.06 -15.43
N HIS A 61 -3.50 -17.46 -14.63
CA HIS A 61 -2.73 -18.13 -13.59
C HIS A 61 -2.67 -17.26 -12.33
N ASP A 62 -3.14 -17.81 -11.21
CA ASP A 62 -3.05 -17.17 -9.91
C ASP A 62 -1.80 -17.70 -9.18
N ALA A 63 -1.00 -16.80 -8.62
CA ALA A 63 0.28 -17.10 -7.99
C ALA A 63 0.53 -16.22 -6.75
N ARG A 64 1.71 -16.37 -6.17
CA ARG A 64 2.25 -15.42 -5.18
C ARG A 64 3.58 -14.87 -5.66
N ASP A 65 3.79 -13.58 -5.46
CA ASP A 65 5.07 -12.94 -5.75
C ASP A 65 6.12 -13.20 -4.65
N ALA A 66 7.32 -12.62 -4.81
CA ALA A 66 8.42 -12.75 -3.86
C ALA A 66 8.15 -12.11 -2.48
N PHE A 67 7.11 -11.28 -2.36
CA PHE A 67 6.67 -10.66 -1.11
C PHE A 67 5.47 -11.40 -0.50
N GLY A 68 5.02 -12.50 -1.15
CA GLY A 68 3.86 -13.28 -0.75
C GLY A 68 2.53 -12.62 -1.08
N ASN A 69 2.50 -11.57 -1.91
CA ASN A 69 1.25 -10.98 -2.41
C ASN A 69 0.57 -11.93 -3.39
N GLY A 70 -0.75 -12.01 -3.34
CA GLY A 70 -1.52 -12.71 -4.36
C GLY A 70 -1.46 -11.97 -5.69
N THR A 71 -1.18 -12.69 -6.77
CA THR A 71 -1.10 -12.16 -8.13
C THR A 71 -1.96 -12.96 -9.08
N THR A 72 -2.60 -12.28 -10.03
CA THR A 72 -3.32 -12.89 -11.14
C THR A 72 -2.63 -12.48 -12.44
N HIS A 73 -2.05 -13.45 -13.14
CA HIS A 73 -1.49 -13.30 -14.48
C HIS A 73 -2.54 -13.73 -15.49
N PHE A 74 -2.74 -12.94 -16.54
CA PHE A 74 -3.67 -13.33 -17.59
C PHE A 74 -3.27 -12.76 -18.96
N GLY A 75 -3.68 -13.48 -20.02
CA GLY A 75 -3.41 -13.14 -21.41
C GLY A 75 -4.69 -13.08 -22.24
N LEU A 76 -4.73 -12.10 -23.15
CA LEU A 76 -5.76 -11.96 -24.19
C LEU A 76 -5.05 -12.01 -25.54
N HIS A 77 -5.33 -13.04 -26.34
CA HIS A 77 -4.63 -13.32 -27.59
C HIS A 77 -5.42 -12.86 -28.83
N GLY A 78 -6.65 -12.36 -28.63
CA GLY A 78 -7.50 -11.80 -29.68
C GLY A 78 -7.59 -10.27 -29.65
N PRO A 79 -7.96 -9.64 -30.76
CA PRO A 79 -8.20 -8.20 -30.82
C PRO A 79 -9.30 -7.76 -29.86
N HIS A 80 -9.00 -6.76 -29.02
CA HIS A 80 -9.97 -6.21 -28.07
C HIS A 80 -9.87 -4.68 -27.97
N PRO A 81 -10.98 -3.96 -28.11
CA PRO A 81 -11.03 -2.51 -27.95
C PRO A 81 -11.21 -2.06 -26.50
N LEU A 82 -11.60 -2.97 -25.60
CA LEU A 82 -11.85 -2.72 -24.19
C LEU A 82 -11.20 -3.80 -23.34
N LEU A 83 -10.79 -3.43 -22.13
CA LEU A 83 -10.44 -4.36 -21.05
C LEU A 83 -11.06 -3.85 -19.76
N HIS A 84 -11.85 -4.70 -19.11
CA HIS A 84 -12.35 -4.46 -17.77
C HIS A 84 -11.78 -5.51 -16.82
N VAL A 85 -11.21 -5.05 -15.71
CA VAL A 85 -10.76 -5.90 -14.60
C VAL A 85 -11.45 -5.41 -13.34
N GLY A 86 -12.39 -6.20 -12.85
CA GLY A 86 -13.13 -5.94 -11.62
C GLY A 86 -12.69 -6.89 -10.50
N MET A 87 -12.51 -6.36 -9.30
CA MET A 87 -12.33 -7.13 -8.08
C MET A 87 -13.44 -6.81 -7.10
N ALA A 88 -14.02 -7.85 -6.51
CA ALA A 88 -14.92 -7.72 -5.37
C ALA A 88 -14.43 -8.61 -4.23
N CYS A 89 -14.40 -8.09 -3.02
CA CYS A 89 -14.07 -8.87 -1.84
C CYS A 89 -14.91 -8.44 -0.62
N GLU A 90 -15.03 -9.36 0.32
CA GLU A 90 -15.54 -9.11 1.66
C GLU A 90 -14.42 -9.40 2.65
N VAL A 91 -14.13 -8.44 3.53
CA VAL A 91 -13.05 -8.55 4.51
C VAL A 91 -13.52 -8.10 5.88
N VAL A 92 -12.93 -8.71 6.91
CA VAL A 92 -13.05 -8.28 8.31
C VAL A 92 -11.69 -7.76 8.76
N VAL A 93 -11.67 -6.52 9.28
CA VAL A 93 -10.44 -5.87 9.75
C VAL A 93 -10.55 -5.60 11.25
N GLY A 94 -9.72 -6.27 12.03
CA GLY A 94 -9.58 -6.08 13.47
C GLY A 94 -8.51 -5.06 13.84
N ASP A 95 -8.27 -4.92 15.14
CA ASP A 95 -7.23 -4.05 15.66
C ASP A 95 -5.84 -4.62 15.38
N ARG A 96 -4.93 -3.75 14.99
CA ARG A 96 -3.50 -4.03 14.93
C ARG A 96 -2.91 -3.99 16.35
N PRO A 97 -1.79 -4.71 16.60
CA PRO A 97 -1.07 -4.56 17.87
C PRO A 97 -0.68 -3.09 18.11
N ASP A 98 -1.00 -2.55 19.30
CA ASP A 98 -0.57 -1.19 19.65
C ASP A 98 0.94 -1.18 19.98
N PRO A 99 1.78 -0.51 19.18
CA PRO A 99 3.21 -0.48 19.43
C PRO A 99 3.59 0.30 20.69
N ARG A 100 2.72 1.19 21.19
CA ARG A 100 2.98 2.03 22.37
C ARG A 100 3.03 1.23 23.68
N GLY A 101 2.49 0.00 23.70
CA GLY A 101 2.59 -0.91 24.83
C GLY A 101 3.93 -1.66 24.93
N THR A 102 4.84 -1.48 23.97
CA THR A 102 6.15 -2.14 23.93
C THR A 102 7.23 -1.22 24.45
N ALA A 103 8.24 -1.78 25.13
CA ALA A 103 9.37 -1.00 25.62
C ALA A 103 10.11 -0.29 24.48
N GLY A 104 10.44 0.98 24.68
CA GLY A 104 11.14 1.79 23.70
C GLY A 104 12.55 1.28 23.39
N VAL A 105 13.01 1.55 22.18
CA VAL A 105 14.33 1.21 21.68
C VAL A 105 14.92 2.37 20.89
N ALA A 106 16.20 2.67 21.07
CA ALA A 106 16.87 3.70 20.26
C ALA A 106 16.86 3.29 18.77
N TRP A 107 16.60 4.23 17.88
CA TRP A 107 16.52 3.94 16.43
C TRP A 107 17.84 3.38 15.87
N GLU A 108 18.99 3.79 16.43
CA GLU A 108 20.30 3.25 16.04
C GLU A 108 20.41 1.75 16.38
N ALA A 109 19.84 1.33 17.50
CA ALA A 109 19.86 -0.07 17.89
C ALA A 109 18.99 -0.91 16.92
N VAL A 110 17.89 -0.36 16.38
CA VAL A 110 17.11 -1.02 15.33
C VAL A 110 17.93 -1.19 14.06
N ARG A 111 18.62 -0.13 13.61
CA ARG A 111 19.51 -0.19 12.46
C ARG A 111 20.63 -1.23 12.65
N ASP A 112 21.27 -1.22 13.82
CA ASP A 112 22.43 -2.08 14.09
C ASP A 112 22.00 -3.55 14.27
N ALA A 113 20.78 -3.81 14.75
CA ALA A 113 20.22 -5.15 14.86
C ALA A 113 20.07 -5.87 13.51
N LEU A 114 19.99 -5.16 12.39
CA LEU A 114 19.95 -5.78 11.06
C LEU A 114 21.21 -6.59 10.72
N ARG A 115 22.33 -6.30 11.39
CA ARG A 115 23.58 -7.04 11.20
C ARG A 115 23.59 -8.42 11.88
N GLU A 116 22.68 -8.61 12.84
CA GLU A 116 22.56 -9.81 13.66
C GLU A 116 21.37 -10.70 13.28
N VAL A 117 20.56 -10.27 12.31
CA VAL A 117 19.37 -11.01 11.89
C VAL A 117 19.77 -12.33 11.23
N PRO A 118 19.26 -13.50 11.71
CA PRO A 118 19.55 -14.78 11.10
C PRO A 118 19.10 -14.83 9.64
N LEU A 119 19.96 -15.33 8.75
CA LEU A 119 19.75 -15.33 7.29
C LEU A 119 18.44 -16.01 6.83
N LEU A 120 17.87 -16.93 7.62
CA LEU A 120 16.68 -17.68 7.22
C LEU A 120 15.35 -16.92 7.43
N ASP A 121 15.25 -16.12 8.53
CA ASP A 121 14.00 -15.41 8.88
C ASP A 121 14.12 -13.88 8.70
N GLY A 122 15.31 -13.37 8.49
CA GLY A 122 15.62 -11.95 8.55
C GLY A 122 15.97 -11.26 7.25
N LEU A 123 15.97 -11.97 6.11
CA LEU A 123 16.27 -11.34 4.81
C LEU A 123 15.25 -10.27 4.42
N VAL A 124 13.99 -10.38 4.88
CA VAL A 124 12.93 -9.41 4.51
C VAL A 124 13.23 -8.02 5.08
N PRO A 125 13.48 -7.82 6.40
CA PRO A 125 13.89 -6.51 6.90
C PRO A 125 15.15 -5.96 6.24
N VAL A 126 16.19 -6.77 6.06
CA VAL A 126 17.44 -6.33 5.41
C VAL A 126 17.18 -5.82 4.00
N ARG A 127 16.41 -6.57 3.19
CA ARG A 127 16.04 -6.14 1.82
C ARG A 127 15.19 -4.87 1.81
N MET A 128 14.39 -4.64 2.85
CA MET A 128 13.53 -3.45 2.95
C MET A 128 14.27 -2.22 3.48
N ALA A 129 15.54 -2.35 3.89
CA ALA A 129 16.42 -1.22 4.16
C ALA A 129 17.18 -0.74 2.92
N GLU A 130 17.13 -1.51 1.81
CA GLU A 130 17.81 -1.20 0.55
C GLU A 130 16.94 -0.33 -0.37
N PRO A 131 17.56 0.40 -1.32
CA PRO A 131 16.83 1.18 -2.31
C PRO A 131 16.01 0.28 -3.24
N SER A 132 15.05 0.88 -3.92
CA SER A 132 14.21 0.23 -4.94
C SER A 132 14.04 1.12 -6.17
N ALA A 133 13.38 0.62 -7.22
CA ALA A 133 13.34 1.29 -8.52
C ALA A 133 12.75 2.71 -8.46
N LEU A 134 11.66 2.90 -7.66
CA LEU A 134 11.01 4.20 -7.50
C LEU A 134 11.43 4.94 -6.22
N VAL A 135 12.20 4.28 -5.37
CA VAL A 135 12.76 4.87 -4.14
C VAL A 135 14.26 4.59 -4.10
N PRO A 136 15.05 5.25 -4.97
CA PRO A 136 16.52 5.17 -4.95
C PRO A 136 17.09 5.84 -3.70
N TRP A 137 18.39 5.71 -3.47
CA TRP A 137 19.06 6.50 -2.44
C TRP A 137 18.89 7.99 -2.73
N SER A 138 18.36 8.71 -1.75
CA SER A 138 18.18 10.15 -1.79
C SER A 138 18.92 10.79 -0.61
N GLU A 139 19.98 11.51 -0.90
CA GLU A 139 20.68 12.31 0.12
C GLU A 139 19.80 13.48 0.61
N ALA A 140 18.95 14.02 -0.28
CA ALA A 140 18.00 15.07 0.08
C ALA A 140 16.98 14.57 1.12
N ALA A 141 16.39 13.37 0.91
CA ALA A 141 15.46 12.77 1.86
C ALA A 141 16.14 12.45 3.18
N ARG A 142 17.37 11.91 3.15
CA ARG A 142 18.16 11.64 4.34
C ARG A 142 18.45 12.91 5.11
N ALA A 143 18.96 13.94 4.47
CA ALA A 143 19.29 15.22 5.10
C ALA A 143 18.05 15.91 5.68
N TRP A 144 16.93 15.93 4.95
CA TRP A 144 15.66 16.49 5.42
C TRP A 144 15.15 15.76 6.66
N ALA A 145 15.28 14.43 6.74
CA ALA A 145 14.80 13.66 7.88
C ALA A 145 15.76 13.63 9.08
N THR A 146 17.05 13.97 8.91
CA THR A 146 18.09 13.90 9.97
C THR A 146 17.69 14.59 11.29
N PRO A 147 17.04 15.77 11.33
CA PRO A 147 16.61 16.39 12.58
C PRO A 147 15.62 15.53 13.40
N THR A 148 14.90 14.64 12.77
CA THR A 148 13.97 13.70 13.42
C THR A 148 14.72 12.56 14.14
N PHE A 149 15.82 12.09 13.54
CA PHE A 149 16.61 10.95 14.04
C PHE A 149 17.79 11.43 14.93
N ARG A 150 17.46 11.99 16.10
CA ARG A 150 18.46 12.43 17.09
C ARG A 150 19.06 11.22 17.80
N ASN A 151 20.32 11.36 18.19
CA ASN A 151 21.04 10.28 18.89
C ASN A 151 20.28 9.78 20.12
N GLY A 152 20.11 8.48 20.22
CA GLY A 152 19.47 7.79 21.34
C GLY A 152 17.95 7.97 21.42
N ARG A 153 17.35 8.66 20.45
CA ARG A 153 15.90 8.83 20.44
C ARG A 153 15.19 7.52 20.19
N ASP A 154 14.02 7.36 20.81
CA ASP A 154 13.16 6.19 20.60
C ASP A 154 12.78 6.05 19.14
N TRP A 155 12.78 4.81 18.65
CA TRP A 155 12.47 4.47 17.26
C TRP A 155 11.03 4.82 16.90
N LEU A 156 10.06 4.42 17.74
CA LEU A 156 8.64 4.66 17.46
C LEU A 156 8.33 6.17 17.44
N GLU A 157 8.87 6.91 18.41
CA GLU A 157 8.75 8.36 18.46
C GLU A 157 9.35 9.04 17.22
N SER A 158 10.52 8.56 16.77
CA SER A 158 11.19 9.11 15.59
C SER A 158 10.37 8.86 14.32
N VAL A 159 9.83 7.64 14.13
CA VAL A 159 9.03 7.32 12.96
C VAL A 159 7.68 8.05 12.99
N CYS A 160 7.04 8.20 14.16
CA CYS A 160 5.81 8.99 14.30
C CYS A 160 6.06 10.48 14.01
N GLU A 161 7.21 11.06 14.44
CA GLU A 161 7.55 12.43 14.09
C GLU A 161 7.80 12.60 12.60
N LEU A 162 8.49 11.64 11.96
CA LEU A 162 8.70 11.66 10.51
C LEU A 162 7.37 11.64 9.75
N MET A 163 6.45 10.76 10.16
CA MET A 163 5.09 10.68 9.60
C MET A 163 4.36 12.02 9.71
N ARG A 164 4.33 12.62 10.92
CA ARG A 164 3.70 13.92 11.17
C ARG A 164 4.33 15.03 10.35
N ARG A 165 5.66 15.06 10.24
CA ARG A 165 6.35 16.06 9.42
C ARG A 165 5.97 15.99 7.95
N ILE A 166 5.75 14.79 7.40
CA ILE A 166 5.25 14.65 6.03
C ILE A 166 3.85 15.24 5.94
N HIS A 167 2.97 14.89 6.86
CA HIS A 167 1.61 15.42 6.91
C HIS A 167 1.56 16.94 6.99
N ASP A 168 2.39 17.54 7.85
CA ASP A 168 2.38 18.97 8.13
C ASP A 168 3.11 19.81 7.07
N GLU A 169 4.18 19.26 6.45
CA GLU A 169 5.04 19.99 5.53
C GLU A 169 4.65 19.82 4.04
N PHE A 170 3.78 18.83 3.70
CA PHE A 170 3.44 18.53 2.31
C PHE A 170 1.94 18.73 2.06
N GLU A 171 1.62 19.32 0.92
CA GLU A 171 0.24 19.53 0.48
C GLU A 171 -0.27 18.33 -0.34
N PHE A 172 -1.45 17.80 0.02
CA PHE A 172 -2.09 16.75 -0.77
C PHE A 172 -2.76 17.36 -2.01
N GLU A 173 -2.18 17.11 -3.18
CA GLU A 173 -2.61 17.72 -4.45
C GLU A 173 -2.76 16.66 -5.55
N PRO A 174 -3.99 16.17 -5.81
CA PRO A 174 -4.24 15.24 -6.91
C PRO A 174 -3.86 15.83 -8.26
N GLY A 175 -3.02 15.10 -9.01
CA GLY A 175 -2.56 15.51 -10.34
C GLY A 175 -1.30 16.38 -10.36
N ALA A 176 -0.74 16.77 -9.21
CA ALA A 176 0.55 17.46 -9.14
C ALA A 176 1.73 16.58 -9.57
N THR A 177 1.59 15.27 -9.40
CA THR A 177 2.63 14.28 -9.66
C THR A 177 2.16 13.19 -10.61
N THR A 178 3.10 12.39 -11.08
CA THR A 178 2.88 11.16 -11.85
C THR A 178 3.52 10.00 -11.11
N VAL A 179 3.22 8.77 -11.51
CA VAL A 179 3.83 7.56 -10.91
C VAL A 179 5.37 7.49 -11.02
N THR A 180 5.97 8.34 -11.87
CA THR A 180 7.41 8.43 -12.07
C THR A 180 8.05 9.68 -11.48
N THR A 181 7.28 10.55 -10.82
CA THR A 181 7.83 11.71 -10.11
C THR A 181 8.79 11.23 -9.02
N SER A 182 9.99 11.76 -9.00
CA SER A 182 11.04 11.33 -8.08
C SER A 182 10.81 11.83 -6.65
N VAL A 183 11.37 11.13 -5.68
CA VAL A 183 11.35 11.55 -4.26
C VAL A 183 11.93 12.97 -4.09
N ASP A 184 12.99 13.29 -4.82
CA ASP A 184 13.66 14.59 -4.71
C ASP A 184 12.79 15.73 -5.25
N GLU A 185 12.04 15.50 -6.35
CA GLU A 185 11.07 16.47 -6.88
C GLU A 185 9.91 16.69 -5.90
N VAL A 186 9.38 15.62 -5.27
CA VAL A 186 8.33 15.74 -4.24
C VAL A 186 8.84 16.51 -3.03
N LEU A 187 10.07 16.27 -2.60
CA LEU A 187 10.72 17.01 -1.51
C LEU A 187 10.91 18.50 -1.83
N GLU A 188 11.23 18.84 -3.07
CA GLU A 188 11.41 20.23 -3.51
C GLU A 188 10.08 20.97 -3.56
N HIS A 189 9.05 20.36 -4.19
CA HIS A 189 7.75 21.00 -4.38
C HIS A 189 6.84 20.95 -3.14
N LYS A 190 7.09 20.02 -2.21
CA LYS A 190 6.26 19.80 -1.01
C LYS A 190 4.79 19.54 -1.33
N SER A 191 4.51 18.89 -2.47
CA SER A 191 3.15 18.49 -2.86
C SER A 191 3.15 17.12 -3.55
N GLY A 192 2.02 16.43 -3.49
CA GLY A 192 1.85 15.12 -4.09
C GLY A 192 0.62 14.39 -3.56
N VAL A 193 0.62 13.08 -3.74
CA VAL A 193 -0.45 12.19 -3.28
C VAL A 193 0.09 11.12 -2.32
N CYS A 194 -0.77 10.25 -1.80
CA CYS A 194 -0.39 9.21 -0.82
C CYS A 194 0.78 8.34 -1.27
N GLN A 195 0.91 8.03 -2.57
CA GLN A 195 2.06 7.31 -3.12
C GLN A 195 3.35 8.08 -2.89
N ASP A 196 3.35 9.38 -3.17
CA ASP A 196 4.54 10.24 -3.05
C ASP A 196 4.97 10.38 -1.61
N PHE A 197 4.01 10.60 -0.70
CA PHE A 197 4.26 10.71 0.74
C PHE A 197 4.83 9.41 1.31
N ALA A 198 4.30 8.26 0.87
CA ALA A 198 4.87 6.96 1.21
C ALA A 198 6.30 6.80 0.67
N HIS A 199 6.59 7.22 -0.56
CA HIS A 199 7.94 7.14 -1.14
C HIS A 199 8.93 8.07 -0.41
N VAL A 200 8.54 9.28 -0.04
CA VAL A 200 9.37 10.18 0.78
C VAL A 200 9.68 9.55 2.13
N MET A 201 8.69 8.96 2.80
CA MET A 201 8.88 8.30 4.09
C MET A 201 9.82 7.10 3.97
N LEU A 202 9.67 6.27 2.93
CA LEU A 202 10.55 5.15 2.64
C LEU A 202 12.00 5.60 2.40
N ALA A 203 12.22 6.62 1.58
CA ALA A 203 13.55 7.16 1.29
C ALA A 203 14.21 7.70 2.55
N ALA A 204 13.47 8.43 3.38
CA ALA A 204 13.95 8.96 4.65
C ALA A 204 14.36 7.85 5.63
N LEU A 205 13.52 6.83 5.82
CA LEU A 205 13.80 5.70 6.71
C LEU A 205 15.02 4.89 6.23
N ARG A 206 15.04 4.52 4.95
CA ARG A 206 16.15 3.76 4.33
C ARG A 206 17.44 4.55 4.34
N GLY A 207 17.38 5.87 4.11
CA GLY A 207 18.54 6.77 4.24
C GLY A 207 19.19 6.78 5.64
N HIS A 208 18.45 6.35 6.67
CA HIS A 208 18.94 6.14 8.03
C HIS A 208 19.23 4.65 8.35
N GLY A 209 19.14 3.76 7.34
CA GLY A 209 19.35 2.32 7.47
C GLY A 209 18.21 1.59 8.19
N LEU A 210 17.01 2.16 8.21
CA LEU A 210 15.84 1.57 8.83
C LEU A 210 14.98 0.83 7.81
N PRO A 211 14.56 -0.43 8.08
CA PRO A 211 13.72 -1.19 7.17
C PRO A 211 12.34 -0.59 7.05
N ALA A 212 11.89 -0.37 5.81
CA ALA A 212 10.55 0.09 5.55
C ALA A 212 10.04 -0.45 4.21
N ARG A 213 8.76 -0.82 4.16
CA ARG A 213 8.07 -1.32 2.98
C ARG A 213 6.86 -0.47 2.62
N TYR A 214 6.58 -0.38 1.34
CA TYR A 214 5.41 0.24 0.77
C TYR A 214 4.20 -0.65 0.99
N MET A 215 3.12 -0.10 1.50
CA MET A 215 1.83 -0.76 1.69
C MET A 215 0.84 -0.23 0.66
N SER A 216 0.11 -1.14 0.01
CA SER A 216 -0.95 -0.84 -0.94
C SER A 216 -2.26 -1.47 -0.49
N GLY A 217 -3.35 -0.73 -0.59
CA GLY A 217 -4.66 -1.22 -0.22
C GLY A 217 -5.76 -0.18 -0.40
N TYR A 218 -6.73 -0.23 0.49
CA TYR A 218 -7.86 0.70 0.50
C TYR A 218 -8.01 1.32 1.88
N LEU A 219 -8.49 2.54 1.90
CA LEU A 219 -8.83 3.27 3.12
C LEU A 219 -10.32 3.60 3.10
N LEU A 220 -11.02 3.24 4.17
CA LEU A 220 -12.37 3.74 4.39
C LEU A 220 -12.31 5.27 4.62
N THR A 221 -12.87 6.03 3.71
CA THR A 221 -13.00 7.48 3.84
C THR A 221 -14.38 7.86 4.35
N ASP A 222 -14.46 8.87 5.21
CA ASP A 222 -15.76 9.38 5.66
C ASP A 222 -16.37 10.31 4.59
N PRO A 223 -17.68 10.20 4.31
CA PRO A 223 -18.32 11.14 3.42
C PRO A 223 -18.32 12.54 4.04
N PRO A 224 -18.30 13.60 3.22
CA PRO A 224 -18.44 14.96 3.73
C PRO A 224 -19.68 15.10 4.62
N PRO A 225 -19.64 15.91 5.69
CA PRO A 225 -20.77 16.09 6.60
C PRO A 225 -22.08 16.39 5.87
N GLY A 226 -23.12 15.59 6.14
CA GLY A 226 -24.46 15.78 5.56
C GLY A 226 -24.62 15.29 4.12
N LYS A 227 -23.59 14.64 3.55
CA LYS A 227 -23.71 14.02 2.21
C LYS A 227 -23.70 12.49 2.32
N PRO A 228 -24.49 11.79 1.49
CA PRO A 228 -24.42 10.34 1.41
C PRO A 228 -23.06 9.91 0.85
N ARG A 229 -22.61 8.70 1.22
CA ARG A 229 -21.46 8.05 0.60
C ARG A 229 -21.74 7.81 -0.88
N LEU A 230 -20.84 8.27 -1.73
CA LEU A 230 -20.89 7.98 -3.16
C LEU A 230 -20.10 6.71 -3.44
N LEU A 231 -20.60 5.85 -4.31
CA LEU A 231 -19.89 4.66 -4.80
C LEU A 231 -18.92 5.03 -5.92
N GLY A 232 -17.80 4.31 -6.03
CA GLY A 232 -16.83 4.49 -7.10
C GLY A 232 -15.92 5.71 -6.96
N VAL A 233 -15.99 6.42 -5.84
CA VAL A 233 -15.20 7.65 -5.60
C VAL A 233 -14.06 7.49 -4.59
N ASP A 234 -14.02 6.35 -3.88
CA ASP A 234 -12.87 6.00 -3.06
C ASP A 234 -11.65 5.76 -3.97
N ALA A 235 -10.47 5.83 -3.42
CA ALA A 235 -9.25 5.55 -4.16
C ALA A 235 -8.46 4.43 -3.47
N SER A 236 -7.59 3.78 -4.24
CA SER A 236 -6.53 3.00 -3.61
C SER A 236 -5.68 3.91 -2.75
N HIS A 237 -5.19 3.38 -1.65
CA HIS A 237 -4.40 4.14 -0.69
C HIS A 237 -3.02 3.51 -0.50
N ALA A 238 -2.07 4.36 -0.17
CA ALA A 238 -0.69 3.98 0.10
C ALA A 238 -0.24 4.47 1.47
N TRP A 239 0.48 3.62 2.18
CA TRP A 239 1.12 3.93 3.46
C TRP A 239 2.42 3.16 3.62
N VAL A 240 3.05 3.23 4.78
CA VAL A 240 4.37 2.63 5.03
C VAL A 240 4.31 1.70 6.22
N ALA A 241 4.97 0.54 6.15
CA ALA A 241 5.28 -0.21 7.34
C ALA A 241 6.79 -0.16 7.61
N ALA A 242 7.18 0.28 8.81
CA ALA A 242 8.55 0.26 9.30
C ALA A 242 8.73 -0.88 10.32
N TRP A 243 9.95 -1.42 10.39
CA TRP A 243 10.25 -2.58 11.22
C TRP A 243 11.22 -2.27 12.35
N SER A 244 10.97 -2.89 13.49
CA SER A 244 11.97 -3.03 14.56
C SER A 244 11.93 -4.44 15.17
N PRO A 245 13.03 -4.93 15.79
CA PRO A 245 13.04 -6.24 16.43
C PRO A 245 11.99 -6.39 17.54
N GLN A 246 11.66 -5.30 18.24
CA GLN A 246 10.74 -5.29 19.37
C GLN A 246 9.27 -5.27 18.94
N HIS A 247 8.96 -4.51 17.86
CA HIS A 247 7.58 -4.25 17.44
C HIS A 247 7.16 -5.08 16.22
N GLY A 248 8.13 -5.70 15.51
CA GLY A 248 7.85 -6.23 14.18
C GLY A 248 7.55 -5.10 13.18
N TRP A 249 6.62 -5.34 12.27
CA TRP A 249 6.17 -4.34 11.30
C TRP A 249 5.04 -3.49 11.90
N VAL A 250 5.26 -2.18 12.01
CA VAL A 250 4.27 -1.18 12.42
C VAL A 250 3.92 -0.33 11.22
N GLU A 251 2.63 -0.06 11.02
CA GLU A 251 2.10 0.62 9.84
C GLU A 251 1.77 2.09 10.15
N PHE A 252 2.31 3.00 9.33
CA PHE A 252 2.25 4.47 9.47
C PHE A 252 1.64 5.07 8.20
N ASP A 253 0.62 5.90 8.33
CA ASP A 253 -0.01 6.61 7.22
C ASP A 253 0.38 8.09 7.24
N PRO A 254 1.39 8.50 6.45
CA PRO A 254 1.86 9.87 6.41
C PRO A 254 0.88 10.85 5.76
N THR A 255 -0.11 10.35 5.02
CA THR A 255 -1.15 11.20 4.42
C THR A 255 -2.15 11.69 5.48
N ASN A 256 -2.45 10.84 6.47
CA ASN A 256 -3.48 11.10 7.48
C ASN A 256 -2.93 11.32 8.90
N ASP A 257 -1.60 11.36 9.09
CA ASP A 257 -0.90 11.43 10.39
C ASP A 257 -1.44 10.42 11.41
N THR A 258 -1.57 9.15 11.00
CA THR A 258 -2.11 8.10 11.86
C THR A 258 -1.38 6.78 11.71
N LEU A 259 -1.34 5.99 12.78
CA LEU A 259 -1.04 4.55 12.66
C LEU A 259 -2.22 3.88 11.95
N ALA A 260 -1.91 2.91 11.07
CA ALA A 260 -2.96 2.17 10.39
C ALA A 260 -3.90 1.49 11.39
N ASP A 261 -5.19 1.64 11.17
CA ASP A 261 -6.27 1.16 12.01
C ASP A 261 -7.22 0.23 11.24
N ARG A 262 -8.41 -0.05 11.79
CA ARG A 262 -9.43 -0.90 11.15
C ARG A 262 -9.90 -0.39 9.79
N ARG A 263 -9.68 0.88 9.45
CA ARG A 263 -10.06 1.49 8.16
C ARG A 263 -9.10 1.16 7.01
N HIS A 264 -7.90 0.62 7.33
CA HIS A 264 -6.88 0.28 6.34
C HIS A 264 -6.99 -1.19 5.94
N ILE A 265 -7.40 -1.45 4.72
CA ILE A 265 -7.55 -2.79 4.12
C ILE A 265 -6.32 -3.07 3.28
N THR A 266 -5.50 -4.03 3.68
CA THR A 266 -4.23 -4.35 3.01
C THR A 266 -4.42 -5.28 1.83
N LEU A 267 -3.98 -4.85 0.64
CA LEU A 267 -3.87 -5.69 -0.55
C LEU A 267 -2.48 -6.33 -0.68
N ALA A 268 -1.46 -5.49 -0.74
CA ALA A 268 -0.12 -5.92 -1.07
C ALA A 268 0.93 -5.04 -0.38
N TRP A 269 2.16 -5.52 -0.33
CA TRP A 269 3.33 -4.74 0.08
C TRP A 269 4.56 -5.07 -0.77
N GLY A 270 5.49 -4.14 -0.83
CA GLY A 270 6.73 -4.29 -1.58
C GLY A 270 7.78 -3.24 -1.23
N GLY A 271 8.84 -3.17 -2.00
CA GLY A 271 9.88 -2.15 -1.81
C GLY A 271 9.40 -0.74 -2.20
N ASP A 272 8.54 -0.63 -3.19
CA ASP A 272 7.90 0.59 -3.67
C ASP A 272 6.62 0.27 -4.46
N PHE A 273 5.99 1.29 -5.03
CA PHE A 273 4.76 1.13 -5.81
C PHE A 273 4.91 0.18 -7.01
N ALA A 274 6.08 0.12 -7.68
CA ALA A 274 6.28 -0.76 -8.84
C ALA A 274 6.10 -2.25 -8.53
N HIS A 275 6.29 -2.65 -7.26
CA HIS A 275 6.08 -4.03 -6.82
C HIS A 275 4.60 -4.39 -6.56
N VAL A 276 3.73 -3.39 -6.41
CA VAL A 276 2.35 -3.58 -5.94
C VAL A 276 1.30 -2.88 -6.82
N VAL A 277 1.67 -2.49 -8.03
CA VAL A 277 0.75 -1.86 -9.00
C VAL A 277 -0.51 -2.71 -9.13
N PRO A 278 -1.71 -2.17 -8.89
CA PRO A 278 -2.95 -2.95 -8.93
C PRO A 278 -3.16 -3.70 -10.24
N LEU A 279 -2.87 -3.05 -11.36
CA LEU A 279 -2.92 -3.67 -12.69
C LEU A 279 -1.83 -3.08 -13.58
N ARG A 280 -0.99 -3.95 -14.15
CA ARG A 280 0.04 -3.57 -15.13
C ARG A 280 0.16 -4.63 -16.20
N GLY A 281 0.67 -4.25 -17.38
CA GLY A 281 0.85 -5.24 -18.45
C GLY A 281 1.59 -4.71 -19.65
N VAL A 282 1.73 -5.59 -20.62
CA VAL A 282 2.30 -5.30 -21.95
C VAL A 282 1.21 -5.53 -22.97
N ILE A 283 1.05 -4.59 -23.89
CA ILE A 283 0.09 -4.68 -24.99
C ILE A 283 0.80 -4.63 -26.32
N LEU A 284 0.32 -5.39 -27.27
CA LEU A 284 0.73 -5.30 -28.69
C LEU A 284 -0.37 -4.64 -29.51
N GLY A 285 0.01 -3.67 -30.33
CA GLY A 285 -0.97 -2.82 -31.00
C GLY A 285 -1.53 -1.79 -30.03
N GLY A 286 -2.78 -1.39 -30.24
CA GLY A 286 -3.46 -0.39 -29.39
C GLY A 286 -2.90 1.02 -29.56
N ARG A 287 -3.78 2.01 -29.64
CA ARG A 287 -3.40 3.43 -29.59
C ARG A 287 -4.56 4.23 -28.97
N GLY A 288 -4.19 5.35 -28.31
CA GLY A 288 -5.18 6.25 -27.72
C GLY A 288 -5.93 5.58 -26.56
N GLN A 289 -5.16 5.03 -25.64
CA GLN A 289 -5.65 4.42 -24.40
C GLN A 289 -6.24 5.47 -23.48
N THR A 290 -7.41 5.17 -22.93
CA THR A 290 -7.98 5.83 -21.75
C THR A 290 -8.15 4.80 -20.65
N MET A 291 -7.93 5.23 -19.40
CA MET A 291 -8.10 4.39 -18.21
C MET A 291 -9.05 5.10 -17.24
N LYS A 292 -9.97 4.35 -16.67
CA LYS A 292 -10.82 4.78 -15.55
C LYS A 292 -10.70 3.75 -14.44
N VAL A 293 -10.50 4.23 -13.21
CA VAL A 293 -10.50 3.40 -12.01
C VAL A 293 -11.61 3.87 -11.10
N GLU A 294 -12.37 2.93 -10.55
CA GLU A 294 -13.45 3.16 -9.59
C GLU A 294 -13.26 2.24 -8.41
N VAL A 295 -13.29 2.79 -7.21
CA VAL A 295 -13.13 2.04 -5.96
C VAL A 295 -14.27 2.39 -5.02
N SER A 296 -14.83 1.39 -4.35
CA SER A 296 -15.82 1.55 -3.29
C SER A 296 -15.40 0.73 -2.08
N VAL A 297 -15.36 1.36 -0.90
CA VAL A 297 -15.18 0.69 0.39
C VAL A 297 -16.48 0.89 1.19
N ILE A 298 -17.26 -0.17 1.31
CA ILE A 298 -18.62 -0.12 1.87
C ILE A 298 -18.61 -0.83 3.22
N PRO A 299 -18.80 -0.10 4.36
CA PRO A 299 -18.99 -0.74 5.65
C PRO A 299 -20.27 -1.59 5.63
N ARG A 300 -20.18 -2.83 6.11
CA ARG A 300 -21.38 -3.61 6.48
C ARG A 300 -21.76 -3.28 7.91
N GLU A 301 -22.98 -2.81 8.12
CA GLU A 301 -23.55 -2.74 9.46
C GLU A 301 -23.67 -4.16 10.01
N GLU A 302 -23.18 -4.40 11.24
CA GLU A 302 -23.46 -5.63 11.93
C GLU A 302 -25.00 -5.77 12.05
N PRO A 303 -25.58 -6.94 11.73
CA PRO A 303 -26.97 -7.18 12.04
C PRO A 303 -27.11 -7.02 13.56
N ALA A 304 -27.95 -6.06 13.98
CA ALA A 304 -28.21 -5.81 15.39
C ALA A 304 -28.46 -7.14 16.10
N SER A 305 -27.61 -7.51 17.07
CA SER A 305 -27.75 -8.71 17.86
C SER A 305 -29.14 -8.68 18.52
N ARG A 306 -29.99 -9.62 18.11
CA ARG A 306 -31.32 -9.84 18.73
C ARG A 306 -31.19 -10.50 20.08
#